data_98e44361b08f12d96d6017a216f8ea21
#
_entry.id   98e44361b08f12d96d6017a216f8ea21
#
_cell.length_a   1.000
_cell.length_b   1.000
_cell.length_c   1.000
_cell.angle_alpha   90.00
_cell.angle_beta   90.00
_cell.angle_gamma   90.00
#
_symmetry.space_group_name_H-M   'P 1'
#
loop_
_entity.id
_entity.type
_entity.pdbx_description
1 polymer ?
#
loop_
_entity_poly.entity_id
_entity_poly.type
_entity_poly.pdbx_seq_one_letter_code
_entity_poly.pdbx_strand_id
1 'polypeptide(L)'
;MKSLRIAELLQSPATDAEVVVKGWVRTKRGNKNVAFIALNDGSCVANMQVVVDLAKFDEELLRKVTTGACLRVDGRLVASCGAGQGVEVQAEKIEIYGTADPETYPLQKKGHSLEFLRDIAYLRPRTNTFGAIFRIRHAMAYAIHKYFNDKGFYYLHTPLITASDCEGAGAMFQVTTLDLNNLPKTEEGAVDYSKDFFGRPFSLTVSGQLEGELGALSLGQIYTFGPTFRAENSNTPRHLSEFWMIEPEMAFYELEDNMELAEDFLKYLIRYALENCREDLEFMNKMWDNGLIERLNFVLNHEFKRLDYTEGVEILKASGRKFEFPCDWGCDLQSEHERYLVEEHFKRPVILINYPKQIKAFYMKQNEDGKTVRAMDVLFPKIGEIIGGSEREADYEKLSARVHELGMNEKELWWYLDTRRWGSAPHSGFGLGFERLLLFVTGMGNIRDVIPFPRTPKNAEF
;
A
#
# COMPACT_ATOMS: atom_id res chain seq x y z
N MET A 1 -36.07 -6.14 11.57
CA MET A 1 -35.71 -6.10 10.14
C MET A 1 -34.17 -6.02 10.05
N LYS A 2 -33.53 -6.78 9.14
CA LYS A 2 -32.05 -6.71 8.94
C LYS A 2 -31.72 -5.38 8.22
N SER A 3 -30.75 -4.62 8.73
CA SER A 3 -30.25 -3.43 8.05
C SER A 3 -29.44 -3.85 6.83
N LEU A 4 -29.74 -3.31 5.66
CA LEU A 4 -28.94 -3.45 4.45
C LEU A 4 -27.93 -2.30 4.35
N ARG A 5 -26.81 -2.54 3.65
CA ARG A 5 -25.85 -1.48 3.36
C ARG A 5 -26.38 -0.51 2.31
N ILE A 6 -25.98 0.75 2.39
CA ILE A 6 -26.38 1.78 1.42
C ILE A 6 -26.02 1.38 0.00
N ALA A 7 -24.83 0.80 -0.22
CA ALA A 7 -24.42 0.29 -1.53
C ALA A 7 -25.41 -0.74 -2.11
N GLU A 8 -25.94 -1.64 -1.28
CA GLU A 8 -26.94 -2.65 -1.69
C GLU A 8 -28.30 -2.02 -2.01
N LEU A 9 -28.74 -1.07 -1.17
CA LEU A 9 -30.00 -0.37 -1.38
C LEU A 9 -29.99 0.50 -2.64
N LEU A 10 -28.91 1.18 -2.94
CA LEU A 10 -28.78 2.01 -4.16
C LEU A 10 -28.88 1.19 -5.46
N GLN A 11 -28.56 -0.10 -5.41
CA GLN A 11 -28.66 -1.03 -6.54
C GLN A 11 -30.02 -1.76 -6.57
N SER A 12 -30.83 -1.63 -5.51
CA SER A 12 -32.12 -2.29 -5.41
C SER A 12 -33.19 -1.54 -6.21
N PRO A 13 -34.19 -2.26 -6.79
CA PRO A 13 -35.34 -1.60 -7.42
C PRO A 13 -36.18 -0.87 -6.36
N ALA A 14 -36.82 0.20 -6.77
CA ALA A 14 -37.80 0.90 -5.95
C ALA A 14 -39.09 0.04 -5.81
N THR A 15 -39.26 -0.56 -4.65
CA THR A 15 -40.36 -1.54 -4.41
C THR A 15 -41.39 -1.09 -3.40
N ASP A 16 -41.27 0.13 -2.88
CA ASP A 16 -42.06 0.62 -1.73
C ASP A 16 -41.92 -0.29 -0.49
N ALA A 17 -40.83 -1.04 -0.40
CA ALA A 17 -40.54 -1.94 0.71
C ALA A 17 -40.08 -1.17 1.94
N GLU A 18 -40.44 -1.69 3.11
CA GLU A 18 -39.89 -1.21 4.38
C GLU A 18 -38.41 -1.54 4.48
N VAL A 19 -37.60 -0.53 4.77
CA VAL A 19 -36.14 -0.64 4.90
C VAL A 19 -35.63 0.05 6.17
N VAL A 20 -34.50 -0.42 6.66
CA VAL A 20 -33.73 0.21 7.74
C VAL A 20 -32.39 0.64 7.20
N VAL A 21 -32.08 1.93 7.27
CA VAL A 21 -30.80 2.51 6.87
C VAL A 21 -30.10 3.10 8.08
N LYS A 22 -28.81 2.87 8.19
CA LYS A 22 -27.97 3.43 9.25
C LYS A 22 -26.76 4.12 8.65
N GLY A 23 -26.28 5.19 9.27
CA GLY A 23 -25.08 5.88 8.80
C GLY A 23 -24.90 7.26 9.41
N TRP A 24 -23.95 7.96 8.86
CA TRP A 24 -23.59 9.31 9.27
C TRP A 24 -24.13 10.33 8.28
N VAL A 25 -24.70 11.42 8.82
CA VAL A 25 -25.20 12.55 8.04
C VAL A 25 -24.03 13.27 7.35
N ARG A 26 -24.07 13.32 6.04
CA ARG A 26 -23.13 14.11 5.23
C ARG A 26 -23.61 15.53 5.04
N THR A 27 -24.88 15.68 4.69
CA THR A 27 -25.53 16.98 4.55
C THR A 27 -26.99 16.86 4.92
N LYS A 28 -27.56 17.97 5.41
CA LYS A 28 -29.00 18.18 5.56
C LYS A 28 -29.37 19.47 4.86
N ARG A 29 -30.38 19.45 4.02
CA ARG A 29 -30.95 20.59 3.30
C ARG A 29 -32.48 20.45 3.28
N GLY A 30 -33.18 21.51 3.02
CA GLY A 30 -34.65 21.43 2.92
C GLY A 30 -35.32 22.78 2.85
N ASN A 31 -36.63 22.75 2.93
CA ASN A 31 -37.50 23.92 3.01
C ASN A 31 -38.40 23.82 4.26
N LYS A 32 -39.51 24.58 4.33
CA LYS A 32 -40.39 24.59 5.48
C LYS A 32 -41.19 23.30 5.69
N ASN A 33 -41.30 22.44 4.67
CA ASN A 33 -42.15 21.25 4.71
C ASN A 33 -41.35 19.95 4.67
N VAL A 34 -40.19 19.93 3.97
CA VAL A 34 -39.44 18.72 3.69
C VAL A 34 -37.93 18.95 3.92
N ALA A 35 -37.28 18.00 4.60
CA ALA A 35 -35.83 17.93 4.68
C ALA A 35 -35.28 16.74 3.89
N PHE A 36 -34.11 16.94 3.30
CA PHE A 36 -33.34 15.93 2.58
C PHE A 36 -32.03 15.70 3.34
N ILE A 37 -31.84 14.49 3.82
CA ILE A 37 -30.62 14.08 4.53
C ILE A 37 -29.83 13.17 3.61
N ALA A 38 -28.59 13.51 3.32
CA ALA A 38 -27.64 12.62 2.68
C ALA A 38 -26.97 11.76 3.76
N LEU A 39 -27.27 10.46 3.78
CA LEU A 39 -26.77 9.49 4.75
C LEU A 39 -25.75 8.57 4.09
N ASN A 40 -24.64 8.31 4.75
CA ASN A 40 -23.57 7.42 4.26
C ASN A 40 -23.13 6.48 5.37
N ASP A 41 -22.98 5.19 5.05
CA ASP A 41 -22.53 4.14 5.97
C ASP A 41 -21.09 3.67 5.70
N GLY A 42 -20.40 4.30 4.76
CA GLY A 42 -19.04 3.94 4.35
C GLY A 42 -18.96 2.86 3.27
N SER A 43 -20.08 2.23 2.90
CA SER A 43 -20.08 1.12 1.94
C SER A 43 -19.82 1.52 0.47
N CYS A 44 -20.05 2.79 0.12
CA CYS A 44 -19.84 3.36 -1.21
C CYS A 44 -19.57 4.86 -1.14
N VAL A 45 -19.18 5.47 -2.28
CA VAL A 45 -19.00 6.93 -2.41
C VAL A 45 -20.33 7.66 -2.36
N ALA A 46 -21.38 7.09 -2.97
CA ALA A 46 -22.70 7.67 -3.03
C ALA A 46 -23.38 7.70 -1.66
N ASN A 47 -24.35 8.60 -1.50
CA ASN A 47 -25.15 8.71 -0.30
C ASN A 47 -26.59 8.24 -0.58
N MET A 48 -27.23 7.65 0.43
CA MET A 48 -28.67 7.46 0.40
C MET A 48 -29.36 8.79 0.72
N GLN A 49 -30.23 9.26 -0.15
CA GLN A 49 -31.13 10.38 0.19
C GLN A 49 -32.25 9.87 1.07
N VAL A 50 -32.37 10.49 2.24
CA VAL A 50 -33.50 10.29 3.14
C VAL A 50 -34.38 11.52 3.05
N VAL A 51 -35.65 11.33 2.71
CA VAL A 51 -36.67 12.37 2.61
C VAL A 51 -37.51 12.39 3.89
N VAL A 52 -37.55 13.53 4.54
CA VAL A 52 -38.23 13.71 5.84
C VAL A 52 -39.37 14.72 5.69
N ASP A 53 -40.58 14.29 5.85
CA ASP A 53 -41.75 15.16 5.98
C ASP A 53 -41.73 15.78 7.39
N LEU A 54 -41.40 17.10 7.46
CA LEU A 54 -41.20 17.78 8.74
C LEU A 54 -42.44 17.81 9.64
N ALA A 55 -43.64 17.67 9.07
CA ALA A 55 -44.87 17.63 9.84
C ALA A 55 -45.02 16.33 10.68
N LYS A 56 -44.25 15.29 10.35
CA LYS A 56 -44.33 13.97 11.02
C LYS A 56 -43.29 13.79 12.14
N PHE A 57 -42.38 14.73 12.32
CA PHE A 57 -41.27 14.58 13.25
C PHE A 57 -41.19 15.74 14.23
N ASP A 58 -40.75 15.45 15.45
CA ASP A 58 -40.48 16.45 16.47
C ASP A 58 -39.34 17.41 16.04
N GLU A 59 -39.54 18.70 16.23
CA GLU A 59 -38.57 19.73 15.89
C GLU A 59 -37.27 19.60 16.68
N GLU A 60 -37.33 19.19 17.95
CA GLU A 60 -36.15 18.98 18.79
C GLU A 60 -35.30 17.83 18.26
N LEU A 61 -35.92 16.73 17.83
CA LEU A 61 -35.25 15.62 17.16
C LEU A 61 -34.53 16.11 15.90
N LEU A 62 -35.21 16.86 15.06
CA LEU A 62 -34.69 17.36 13.80
C LEU A 62 -33.55 18.34 13.97
N ARG A 63 -33.51 19.12 15.05
CA ARG A 63 -32.38 20.00 15.38
C ARG A 63 -31.07 19.23 15.67
N LYS A 64 -31.18 18.02 16.24
CA LYS A 64 -30.05 17.14 16.54
C LYS A 64 -29.51 16.39 15.32
N VAL A 65 -30.24 16.39 14.20
CA VAL A 65 -29.78 15.81 12.92
C VAL A 65 -28.86 16.80 12.21
N THR A 66 -27.62 16.83 12.62
CA THR A 66 -26.54 17.71 12.12
C THR A 66 -25.54 16.92 11.28
N THR A 67 -24.69 17.61 10.51
CA THR A 67 -23.58 16.98 9.80
C THR A 67 -22.69 16.21 10.77
N GLY A 68 -22.42 14.95 10.49
CA GLY A 68 -21.63 14.07 11.37
C GLY A 68 -22.44 13.25 12.36
N ALA A 69 -23.72 13.61 12.63
CA ALA A 69 -24.60 12.80 13.47
C ALA A 69 -24.81 11.39 12.90
N CYS A 70 -24.87 10.38 13.76
CA CYS A 70 -25.14 9.00 13.39
C CYS A 70 -26.62 8.68 13.60
N LEU A 71 -27.28 8.17 12.57
CA LEU A 71 -28.72 7.91 12.55
C LEU A 71 -29.04 6.46 12.18
N ARG A 72 -30.19 6.01 12.71
CA ARG A 72 -31.01 4.95 12.15
C ARG A 72 -32.28 5.58 11.58
N VAL A 73 -32.65 5.20 10.37
CA VAL A 73 -33.88 5.61 9.71
C VAL A 73 -34.65 4.36 9.31
N ASP A 74 -35.85 4.21 9.82
CA ASP A 74 -36.80 3.24 9.33
C ASP A 74 -37.72 3.98 8.34
N GLY A 75 -38.01 3.39 7.19
CA GLY A 75 -38.79 4.03 6.13
C GLY A 75 -39.03 3.14 4.93
N ARG A 76 -39.49 3.72 3.84
CA ARG A 76 -39.83 3.02 2.59
C ARG A 76 -38.86 3.40 1.48
N LEU A 77 -38.37 2.37 0.75
CA LEU A 77 -37.50 2.56 -0.41
C LEU A 77 -38.34 2.83 -1.66
N VAL A 78 -38.31 4.06 -2.14
CA VAL A 78 -39.14 4.52 -3.26
C VAL A 78 -38.24 5.01 -4.42
N ALA A 79 -38.85 5.15 -5.61
CA ALA A 79 -38.22 5.80 -6.72
C ALA A 79 -37.91 7.26 -6.39
N SER A 80 -36.67 7.71 -6.64
CA SER A 80 -36.30 9.09 -6.41
C SER A 80 -36.87 10.00 -7.50
N CYS A 81 -37.42 11.15 -7.08
CA CYS A 81 -37.79 12.23 -7.99
C CYS A 81 -36.59 13.15 -8.32
N GLY A 82 -35.45 12.98 -7.65
CA GLY A 82 -34.25 13.79 -7.81
C GLY A 82 -33.34 13.30 -8.95
N ALA A 83 -32.68 14.21 -9.63
CA ALA A 83 -31.67 13.86 -10.62
C ALA A 83 -30.43 13.20 -9.96
N GLY A 84 -29.90 12.15 -10.59
CA GLY A 84 -28.65 11.52 -10.22
C GLY A 84 -28.74 10.38 -9.22
N GLN A 85 -29.95 9.94 -8.84
CA GLN A 85 -30.16 8.75 -7.99
C GLN A 85 -31.44 8.01 -8.41
N GLY A 86 -31.43 6.68 -8.37
CA GLY A 86 -32.58 5.86 -8.76
C GLY A 86 -33.61 5.70 -7.64
N VAL A 87 -33.17 5.67 -6.39
CA VAL A 87 -33.99 5.40 -5.20
C VAL A 87 -33.68 6.37 -4.08
N GLU A 88 -34.66 6.53 -3.18
CA GLU A 88 -34.55 7.30 -1.95
C GLU A 88 -35.38 6.63 -0.82
N VAL A 89 -35.10 6.98 0.41
CA VAL A 89 -35.83 6.48 1.57
C VAL A 89 -36.79 7.56 2.09
N GLN A 90 -38.08 7.32 2.07
CA GLN A 90 -39.06 8.15 2.79
C GLN A 90 -39.07 7.74 4.25
N ALA A 91 -38.62 8.65 5.12
CA ALA A 91 -38.51 8.38 6.55
C ALA A 91 -39.87 8.26 7.25
N GLU A 92 -40.05 7.19 8.03
CA GLU A 92 -41.18 6.98 8.91
C GLU A 92 -40.75 7.12 10.39
N LYS A 93 -39.50 6.75 10.71
CA LYS A 93 -38.92 6.91 12.04
C LYS A 93 -37.43 7.26 11.93
N ILE A 94 -36.99 8.17 12.79
CA ILE A 94 -35.57 8.52 12.94
C ILE A 94 -35.18 8.32 14.40
N GLU A 95 -34.08 7.58 14.59
CA GLU A 95 -33.41 7.39 15.87
C GLU A 95 -31.97 7.91 15.76
N ILE A 96 -31.57 8.75 16.71
CA ILE A 96 -30.21 9.29 16.76
C ILE A 96 -29.34 8.38 17.65
N TYR A 97 -28.34 7.75 17.07
CA TYR A 97 -27.34 6.96 17.81
C TYR A 97 -26.26 7.83 18.46
N GLY A 98 -25.91 8.92 17.80
CA GLY A 98 -24.92 9.87 18.29
C GLY A 98 -25.09 11.23 17.63
N THR A 99 -25.02 12.25 18.43
CA THR A 99 -25.06 13.65 17.97
C THR A 99 -23.67 14.13 17.55
N ALA A 100 -23.60 15.15 16.70
CA ALA A 100 -22.38 15.89 16.39
C ALA A 100 -22.71 17.38 16.56
N ASP A 101 -21.92 18.07 17.37
CA ASP A 101 -22.05 19.51 17.55
C ASP A 101 -21.63 20.22 16.26
N PRO A 102 -22.51 20.99 15.61
CA PRO A 102 -22.21 21.67 14.34
C PRO A 102 -21.12 22.73 14.46
N GLU A 103 -20.82 23.24 15.65
CA GLU A 103 -19.79 24.26 15.86
C GLU A 103 -18.39 23.66 15.97
N THR A 104 -18.29 22.46 16.56
CA THR A 104 -17.01 21.81 16.87
C THR A 104 -16.67 20.65 15.95
N TYR A 105 -17.63 20.09 15.21
CA TYR A 105 -17.37 18.96 14.29
C TYR A 105 -16.41 19.38 13.16
N PRO A 106 -15.22 18.76 13.05
CA PRO A 106 -14.16 19.27 12.17
C PRO A 106 -14.43 19.10 10.68
N LEU A 107 -15.21 18.07 10.29
CA LEU A 107 -15.53 17.79 8.88
C LEU A 107 -16.77 18.60 8.42
N GLN A 108 -16.58 19.89 8.22
CA GLN A 108 -17.62 20.80 7.74
C GLN A 108 -17.91 20.61 6.24
N LYS A 109 -19.01 21.23 5.73
CA LYS A 109 -19.45 21.18 4.31
C LYS A 109 -18.51 21.91 3.33
N LYS A 110 -17.27 22.16 3.68
CA LYS A 110 -16.26 22.81 2.82
C LYS A 110 -15.21 21.79 2.40
N GLY A 111 -14.43 22.12 1.38
CA GLY A 111 -13.24 21.35 1.03
C GLY A 111 -12.20 21.43 2.17
N HIS A 112 -11.55 20.30 2.45
CA HIS A 112 -10.47 20.21 3.41
C HIS A 112 -9.18 19.85 2.70
N SER A 113 -8.06 20.45 3.09
CA SER A 113 -6.75 20.09 2.57
C SER A 113 -6.34 18.69 3.08
N LEU A 114 -5.48 18.02 2.34
CA LEU A 114 -4.95 16.70 2.77
C LEU A 114 -4.12 16.83 4.04
N GLU A 115 -3.40 17.95 4.23
CA GLU A 115 -2.65 18.26 5.45
C GLU A 115 -3.57 18.26 6.66
N PHE A 116 -4.64 19.05 6.62
CA PHE A 116 -5.62 19.08 7.70
C PHE A 116 -6.23 17.68 7.97
N LEU A 117 -6.52 16.91 6.92
CA LEU A 117 -7.09 15.57 7.09
C LEU A 117 -6.06 14.56 7.68
N ARG A 118 -4.75 14.82 7.55
CA ARG A 118 -3.73 14.04 8.27
C ARG A 118 -3.71 14.35 9.75
N ASP A 119 -3.93 15.61 10.14
CA ASP A 119 -3.99 16.03 11.55
C ASP A 119 -5.20 15.41 12.28
N ILE A 120 -6.26 15.06 11.55
CA ILE A 120 -7.46 14.37 12.06
C ILE A 120 -7.62 12.98 11.43
N ALA A 121 -6.53 12.20 11.33
CA ALA A 121 -6.53 10.92 10.65
C ALA A 121 -7.62 9.96 11.15
N TYR A 122 -7.99 10.03 12.43
CA TYR A 122 -9.08 9.23 13.04
C TYR A 122 -10.49 9.56 12.49
N LEU A 123 -10.71 10.71 11.87
CA LEU A 123 -11.98 11.10 11.23
C LEU A 123 -11.95 11.11 9.70
N ARG A 124 -10.76 11.19 9.09
CA ARG A 124 -10.65 11.30 7.63
C ARG A 124 -11.32 10.16 6.84
N PRO A 125 -11.50 8.91 7.38
CA PRO A 125 -12.25 7.86 6.68
C PRO A 125 -13.72 8.22 6.43
N ARG A 126 -14.27 9.20 7.15
CA ARG A 126 -15.62 9.72 6.92
C ARG A 126 -15.72 10.64 5.69
N THR A 127 -14.60 11.02 5.06
CA THR A 127 -14.61 11.76 3.79
C THR A 127 -14.77 10.82 2.60
N ASN A 128 -15.30 11.31 1.48
CA ASN A 128 -15.44 10.50 0.26
C ASN A 128 -14.08 10.03 -0.26
N THR A 129 -13.07 10.90 -0.24
CA THR A 129 -11.72 10.60 -0.69
C THR A 129 -11.10 9.44 0.09
N PHE A 130 -11.05 9.54 1.42
CA PHE A 130 -10.44 8.48 2.23
C PHE A 130 -11.32 7.23 2.33
N GLY A 131 -12.65 7.38 2.25
CA GLY A 131 -13.55 6.24 2.10
C GLY A 131 -13.24 5.44 0.83
N ALA A 132 -13.09 6.11 -0.32
CA ALA A 132 -12.71 5.48 -1.58
C ALA A 132 -11.33 4.81 -1.51
N ILE A 133 -10.31 5.53 -1.02
CA ILE A 133 -8.95 4.99 -0.86
C ILE A 133 -8.93 3.73 0.00
N PHE A 134 -9.64 3.71 1.13
CA PHE A 134 -9.61 2.55 2.02
C PHE A 134 -10.44 1.37 1.53
N ARG A 135 -11.50 1.59 0.72
CA ARG A 135 -12.17 0.49 0.02
C ARG A 135 -11.27 -0.10 -1.07
N ILE A 136 -10.57 0.74 -1.84
CA ILE A 136 -9.56 0.27 -2.81
C ILE A 136 -8.44 -0.49 -2.09
N ARG A 137 -7.92 0.04 -0.97
CA ARG A 137 -6.90 -0.65 -0.15
C ARG A 137 -7.37 -2.04 0.31
N HIS A 138 -8.59 -2.14 0.80
CA HIS A 138 -9.19 -3.42 1.18
C HIS A 138 -9.27 -4.40 0.00
N ALA A 139 -9.79 -3.94 -1.13
CA ALA A 139 -9.92 -4.75 -2.33
C ALA A 139 -8.56 -5.24 -2.86
N MET A 140 -7.54 -4.37 -2.85
CA MET A 140 -6.17 -4.74 -3.27
C MET A 140 -5.54 -5.76 -2.33
N ALA A 141 -5.71 -5.62 -1.01
CA ALA A 141 -5.20 -6.60 -0.05
C ALA A 141 -5.81 -7.99 -0.28
N TYR A 142 -7.12 -8.06 -0.51
CA TYR A 142 -7.80 -9.30 -0.86
C TYR A 142 -7.31 -9.86 -2.21
N ALA A 143 -7.17 -9.02 -3.22
CA ALA A 143 -6.71 -9.42 -4.55
C ALA A 143 -5.30 -10.03 -4.51
N ILE A 144 -4.40 -9.51 -3.68
CA ILE A 144 -3.05 -10.05 -3.47
C ILE A 144 -3.13 -11.46 -2.92
N HIS A 145 -3.86 -11.67 -1.81
CA HIS A 145 -4.04 -12.99 -1.25
C HIS A 145 -4.69 -13.97 -2.23
N LYS A 146 -5.72 -13.51 -2.96
CA LYS A 146 -6.39 -14.33 -3.96
C LYS A 146 -5.47 -14.76 -5.08
N TYR A 147 -4.67 -13.83 -5.63
CA TYR A 147 -3.73 -14.12 -6.71
C TYR A 147 -2.74 -15.22 -6.34
N PHE A 148 -2.06 -15.07 -5.22
CA PHE A 148 -1.06 -16.04 -4.78
C PHE A 148 -1.70 -17.36 -4.38
N ASN A 149 -2.83 -17.35 -3.69
CA ASN A 149 -3.57 -18.56 -3.35
C ASN A 149 -4.00 -19.35 -4.60
N ASP A 150 -4.56 -18.68 -5.60
CA ASP A 150 -5.02 -19.30 -6.84
C ASP A 150 -3.87 -19.91 -7.67
N LYS A 151 -2.65 -19.38 -7.51
CA LYS A 151 -1.42 -19.91 -8.11
C LYS A 151 -0.71 -20.98 -7.26
N GLY A 152 -1.26 -21.34 -6.09
CA GLY A 152 -0.73 -22.40 -5.23
C GLY A 152 0.41 -21.95 -4.31
N PHE A 153 0.63 -20.66 -4.14
CA PHE A 153 1.60 -20.13 -3.18
C PHE A 153 1.09 -20.26 -1.75
N TYR A 154 2.00 -20.51 -0.83
CA TYR A 154 1.71 -20.49 0.60
C TYR A 154 1.99 -19.11 1.20
N TYR A 155 1.03 -18.59 1.97
CA TYR A 155 1.26 -17.40 2.80
C TYR A 155 2.12 -17.76 3.99
N LEU A 156 3.28 -17.15 4.11
CA LEU A 156 4.23 -17.39 5.19
C LEU A 156 4.29 -16.16 6.13
N HIS A 157 4.05 -16.40 7.42
CA HIS A 157 4.30 -15.40 8.45
C HIS A 157 5.80 -15.40 8.81
N THR A 158 6.49 -14.29 8.53
CA THR A 158 7.87 -14.07 8.93
C THR A 158 7.94 -13.18 10.18
N PRO A 159 8.95 -13.34 11.06
CA PRO A 159 9.06 -12.56 12.27
C PRO A 159 9.20 -11.07 12.01
N LEU A 160 8.50 -10.25 12.82
CA LEU A 160 8.69 -8.79 12.80
C LEU A 160 9.87 -8.34 13.65
N ILE A 161 10.28 -9.16 14.63
CA ILE A 161 11.42 -8.89 15.51
C ILE A 161 12.57 -9.79 15.05
N THR A 162 13.65 -9.20 14.60
CA THR A 162 14.80 -9.90 14.02
C THR A 162 16.12 -9.34 14.50
N ALA A 163 17.16 -10.16 14.50
CA ALA A 163 18.54 -9.74 14.69
C ALA A 163 19.27 -9.48 13.36
N SER A 164 18.66 -9.81 12.21
CA SER A 164 19.29 -9.73 10.90
C SER A 164 18.85 -8.51 10.14
N ASP A 165 19.79 -7.77 9.54
CA ASP A 165 19.52 -6.69 8.61
C ASP A 165 19.55 -7.25 7.17
N CYS A 166 18.37 -7.41 6.59
CA CYS A 166 18.23 -7.94 5.23
C CYS A 166 18.84 -7.05 4.15
N GLU A 167 18.76 -5.73 4.32
CA GLU A 167 19.21 -4.78 3.31
C GLU A 167 20.64 -4.26 3.57
N GLY A 168 21.20 -4.50 4.78
CA GLY A 168 22.52 -3.99 5.17
C GLY A 168 22.58 -2.47 5.31
N ALA A 169 21.45 -1.79 5.34
CA ALA A 169 21.35 -0.34 5.32
C ALA A 169 21.27 0.32 6.71
N GLY A 170 21.20 -0.46 7.78
CA GLY A 170 21.41 -0.03 9.16
C GLY A 170 20.37 0.84 9.84
N ALA A 171 19.32 1.28 9.16
CA ALA A 171 18.29 2.15 9.75
C ALA A 171 17.10 1.35 10.31
N MET A 172 17.36 0.55 11.36
CA MET A 172 16.34 -0.29 12.00
C MET A 172 15.89 0.31 13.35
N PHE A 173 14.59 0.17 13.66
CA PHE A 173 14.07 0.46 14.99
C PHE A 173 14.49 -0.64 15.96
N GLN A 174 15.22 -0.28 17.02
CA GLN A 174 15.62 -1.22 18.05
C GLN A 174 14.42 -1.63 18.93
N VAL A 175 14.34 -2.92 19.24
CA VAL A 175 13.37 -3.50 20.18
C VAL A 175 14.11 -3.89 21.45
N THR A 176 13.73 -3.32 22.61
CA THR A 176 14.38 -3.60 23.88
C THR A 176 13.38 -3.49 25.03
N THR A 177 13.60 -4.27 26.10
CA THR A 177 12.90 -4.18 27.38
C THR A 177 13.78 -3.56 28.46
N LEU A 178 15.01 -3.15 28.13
CA LEU A 178 15.89 -2.48 29.07
C LEU A 178 15.35 -1.10 29.46
N ASP A 179 15.54 -0.72 30.72
CA ASP A 179 15.25 0.65 31.16
C ASP A 179 16.28 1.62 30.55
N LEU A 180 15.83 2.46 29.64
CA LEU A 180 16.67 3.45 28.97
C LEU A 180 17.26 4.50 29.88
N ASN A 181 16.67 4.71 31.11
CA ASN A 181 17.21 5.61 32.10
C ASN A 181 18.30 4.96 32.97
N ASN A 182 18.37 3.60 32.98
CA ASN A 182 19.32 2.84 33.78
C ASN A 182 19.80 1.61 32.99
N LEU A 183 20.52 1.87 31.90
CA LEU A 183 21.02 0.80 31.03
C LEU A 183 22.11 -0.02 31.75
N PRO A 184 22.00 -1.35 31.82
CA PRO A 184 23.07 -2.22 32.29
C PRO A 184 24.29 -2.07 31.36
N LYS A 185 25.49 -2.11 31.94
CA LYS A 185 26.75 -1.95 31.23
C LYS A 185 27.64 -3.16 31.39
N THR A 186 28.41 -3.50 30.35
CA THR A 186 29.53 -4.44 30.41
C THR A 186 30.73 -3.79 31.14
N GLU A 187 31.76 -4.57 31.41
CA GLU A 187 33.01 -4.07 31.98
C GLU A 187 33.68 -2.99 31.10
N GLU A 188 33.50 -3.08 29.78
CA GLU A 188 34.01 -2.11 28.79
C GLU A 188 33.12 -0.86 28.66
N GLY A 189 31.98 -0.79 29.36
CA GLY A 189 31.07 0.35 29.38
C GLY A 189 30.02 0.33 28.23
N ALA A 190 29.97 -0.71 27.41
CA ALA A 190 28.92 -0.91 26.41
C ALA A 190 27.60 -1.35 27.07
N VAL A 191 26.48 -1.29 26.32
CA VAL A 191 25.20 -1.82 26.80
C VAL A 191 25.28 -3.33 26.96
N ASP A 192 24.93 -3.86 28.14
CA ASP A 192 24.89 -5.31 28.39
C ASP A 192 23.55 -5.90 27.94
N TYR A 193 23.46 -6.24 26.67
CA TYR A 193 22.27 -6.88 26.07
C TYR A 193 22.01 -8.29 26.59
N SER A 194 22.92 -8.93 27.32
CA SER A 194 22.63 -10.23 27.96
C SER A 194 21.52 -10.11 29.01
N LYS A 195 21.22 -8.89 29.47
CA LYS A 195 20.13 -8.56 30.39
C LYS A 195 18.83 -8.18 29.69
N ASP A 196 18.85 -8.04 28.37
CA ASP A 196 17.62 -7.79 27.59
C ASP A 196 16.81 -9.06 27.37
N PHE A 197 15.55 -8.90 26.95
CA PHE A 197 14.58 -10.00 26.82
C PHE A 197 15.11 -11.18 25.99
N PHE A 198 15.76 -10.91 24.87
CA PHE A 198 16.31 -11.94 23.97
C PHE A 198 17.79 -12.25 24.21
N GLY A 199 18.42 -11.61 25.17
CA GLY A 199 19.84 -11.81 25.51
C GLY A 199 20.85 -11.27 24.48
N ARG A 200 20.37 -10.54 23.46
CA ARG A 200 21.16 -9.84 22.44
C ARG A 200 20.34 -8.74 21.75
N PRO A 201 20.95 -7.83 20.95
CA PRO A 201 20.20 -6.80 20.24
C PRO A 201 19.21 -7.38 19.22
N PHE A 202 18.01 -6.80 19.20
CA PHE A 202 16.97 -7.08 18.20
C PHE A 202 16.37 -5.79 17.69
N SER A 203 15.79 -5.86 16.48
CA SER A 203 15.15 -4.73 15.80
C SER A 203 13.86 -5.14 15.15
N LEU A 204 13.05 -4.15 14.72
CA LEU A 204 11.94 -4.38 13.83
C LEU A 204 12.46 -4.63 12.41
N THR A 205 11.89 -5.61 11.71
CA THR A 205 12.34 -6.04 10.39
C THR A 205 12.15 -4.97 9.32
N VAL A 206 13.05 -4.93 8.36
CA VAL A 206 12.94 -4.13 7.12
C VAL A 206 12.35 -4.93 5.95
N SER A 207 12.32 -6.28 6.05
CA SER A 207 11.83 -7.21 5.03
C SER A 207 11.65 -8.60 5.62
N GLY A 208 10.70 -9.36 5.13
CA GLY A 208 10.53 -10.79 5.43
C GLY A 208 11.24 -11.72 4.46
N GLN A 209 12.10 -11.18 3.56
CA GLN A 209 12.70 -11.93 2.47
C GLN A 209 13.59 -13.08 2.94
N LEU A 210 14.51 -12.84 3.87
CA LEU A 210 15.49 -13.86 4.26
C LEU A 210 14.82 -15.12 4.81
N GLU A 211 13.85 -14.97 5.70
CA GLU A 211 13.03 -16.07 6.22
C GLU A 211 12.08 -16.63 5.13
N GLY A 212 11.62 -15.76 4.21
CA GLY A 212 10.83 -16.15 3.05
C GLY A 212 11.57 -17.12 2.13
N GLU A 213 12.85 -16.88 1.86
CA GLU A 213 13.68 -17.77 1.05
C GLU A 213 13.81 -19.17 1.68
N LEU A 214 13.89 -19.28 3.02
CA LEU A 214 13.87 -20.57 3.71
C LEU A 214 12.55 -21.33 3.47
N GLY A 215 11.46 -20.58 3.49
CA GLY A 215 10.14 -21.11 3.17
C GLY A 215 10.06 -21.62 1.73
N ALA A 216 10.57 -20.85 0.77
CA ALA A 216 10.61 -21.22 -0.65
C ALA A 216 11.45 -22.48 -0.88
N LEU A 217 12.64 -22.58 -0.27
CA LEU A 217 13.54 -23.75 -0.37
C LEU A 217 12.98 -24.99 0.31
N SER A 218 11.80 -24.92 0.93
CA SER A 218 11.13 -26.04 1.60
C SER A 218 9.74 -26.31 1.03
N LEU A 219 8.96 -25.27 0.73
CA LEU A 219 7.56 -25.32 0.28
C LEU A 219 7.39 -25.03 -1.21
N GLY A 220 8.47 -24.64 -1.90
CA GLY A 220 8.49 -24.33 -3.31
C GLY A 220 8.14 -22.88 -3.64
N GLN A 221 6.93 -22.45 -3.35
CA GLN A 221 6.45 -21.09 -3.65
C GLN A 221 5.73 -20.51 -2.45
N ILE A 222 6.23 -19.41 -1.94
CA ILE A 222 5.65 -18.72 -0.79
C ILE A 222 5.48 -17.21 -1.09
N TYR A 223 4.71 -16.53 -0.29
CA TYR A 223 4.75 -15.06 -0.22
C TYR A 223 4.57 -14.58 1.21
N THR A 224 5.20 -13.46 1.53
CA THR A 224 4.90 -12.69 2.73
C THR A 224 3.95 -11.54 2.35
N PHE A 225 3.13 -11.11 3.28
CA PHE A 225 2.37 -9.87 3.18
C PHE A 225 2.19 -9.32 4.59
N GLY A 226 3.05 -8.42 4.97
CA GLY A 226 3.12 -7.94 6.34
C GLY A 226 3.82 -6.59 6.49
N PRO A 227 3.76 -6.00 7.72
CA PRO A 227 4.40 -4.74 8.01
C PRO A 227 5.92 -4.88 8.01
N THR A 228 6.56 -3.84 7.52
CA THR A 228 8.02 -3.61 7.55
C THR A 228 8.31 -2.22 8.06
N PHE A 229 9.52 -2.01 8.60
CA PHE A 229 9.86 -0.81 9.35
C PHE A 229 11.22 -0.27 8.90
N ARG A 230 11.30 1.04 8.66
CA ARG A 230 12.55 1.73 8.34
C ARG A 230 12.68 2.99 9.18
N ALA A 231 13.78 3.10 9.93
CA ALA A 231 14.05 4.23 10.83
C ALA A 231 14.77 5.39 10.13
N GLU A 232 14.72 5.45 8.81
CA GLU A 232 15.33 6.52 8.03
C GLU A 232 14.68 7.87 8.34
N ASN A 233 15.50 8.89 8.57
CA ASN A 233 15.01 10.26 8.77
C ASN A 233 14.67 10.93 7.42
N SER A 234 13.75 10.33 6.68
CA SER A 234 13.29 10.79 5.38
C SER A 234 11.84 11.31 5.47
N ASN A 235 11.62 12.54 5.03
CA ASN A 235 10.31 13.21 5.08
C ASN A 235 9.78 13.54 3.68
N THR A 236 9.90 12.60 2.74
CA THR A 236 9.41 12.77 1.36
C THR A 236 7.97 12.26 1.21
N PRO A 237 7.28 12.58 0.12
CA PRO A 237 5.97 12.02 -0.20
C PRO A 237 5.94 10.50 -0.45
N ARG A 238 7.10 9.84 -0.48
CA ARG A 238 7.26 8.40 -0.83
C ARG A 238 7.79 7.55 0.32
N HIS A 239 8.06 8.12 1.51
CA HIS A 239 8.62 7.42 2.65
C HIS A 239 7.67 7.37 3.84
N LEU A 240 7.57 6.20 4.44
CA LEU A 240 6.92 5.92 5.72
C LEU A 240 7.90 5.12 6.58
N SER A 241 7.81 5.26 7.90
CA SER A 241 8.59 4.44 8.83
C SER A 241 7.98 3.06 9.08
N GLU A 242 6.69 2.90 8.80
CA GLU A 242 5.93 1.64 8.83
C GLU A 242 5.09 1.56 7.56
N PHE A 243 5.23 0.46 6.82
CA PHE A 243 4.48 0.18 5.59
C PHE A 243 4.38 -1.33 5.39
N TRP A 244 3.62 -1.78 4.39
CA TRP A 244 3.45 -3.21 4.13
C TRP A 244 4.17 -3.63 2.86
N MET A 245 4.85 -4.79 2.94
CA MET A 245 5.51 -5.41 1.79
C MET A 245 4.81 -6.70 1.39
N ILE A 246 4.76 -6.94 0.09
CA ILE A 246 4.41 -8.21 -0.52
C ILE A 246 5.70 -8.78 -1.11
N GLU A 247 6.14 -9.94 -0.64
CA GLU A 247 7.43 -10.51 -0.99
C GLU A 247 7.28 -12.00 -1.34
N PRO A 248 6.96 -12.34 -2.59
CA PRO A 248 6.98 -13.72 -3.06
C PRO A 248 8.42 -14.20 -3.24
N GLU A 249 8.67 -15.45 -2.85
CA GLU A 249 9.93 -16.16 -3.06
C GLU A 249 9.62 -17.54 -3.67
N MET A 250 10.31 -17.89 -4.75
CA MET A 250 10.01 -19.06 -5.56
C MET A 250 11.26 -19.88 -5.80
N ALA A 251 11.26 -21.13 -5.32
CA ALA A 251 12.25 -22.14 -5.70
C ALA A 251 12.08 -22.53 -7.17
N PHE A 252 13.19 -22.85 -7.83
CA PHE A 252 13.27 -23.24 -9.23
C PHE A 252 12.92 -22.16 -10.26
N TYR A 253 12.80 -20.91 -9.81
CA TYR A 253 12.62 -19.74 -10.69
C TYR A 253 13.97 -19.04 -10.92
N GLU A 254 14.24 -18.76 -12.19
CA GLU A 254 15.32 -17.87 -12.59
C GLU A 254 14.81 -16.43 -12.75
N LEU A 255 15.67 -15.50 -13.17
CA LEU A 255 15.29 -14.08 -13.32
C LEU A 255 14.15 -13.89 -14.33
N GLU A 256 14.16 -14.67 -15.41
CA GLU A 256 13.16 -14.61 -16.49
C GLU A 256 11.75 -14.98 -15.96
N ASP A 257 11.66 -16.07 -15.19
CA ASP A 257 10.40 -16.49 -14.55
C ASP A 257 9.90 -15.44 -13.54
N ASN A 258 10.81 -14.83 -12.81
CA ASN A 258 10.53 -13.78 -11.83
C ASN A 258 9.95 -12.52 -12.50
N MET A 259 10.52 -12.12 -13.65
CA MET A 259 9.99 -11.01 -14.46
C MET A 259 8.58 -11.28 -14.97
N GLU A 260 8.33 -12.50 -15.46
CA GLU A 260 7.01 -12.92 -15.96
C GLU A 260 5.96 -12.89 -14.83
N LEU A 261 6.30 -13.43 -13.67
CA LEU A 261 5.41 -13.40 -12.50
C LEU A 261 5.10 -11.96 -12.05
N ALA A 262 6.11 -11.10 -12.00
CA ALA A 262 5.93 -9.69 -11.60
C ALA A 262 5.01 -8.94 -12.57
N GLU A 263 5.18 -9.12 -13.88
CA GLU A 263 4.31 -8.53 -14.90
C GLU A 263 2.86 -9.04 -14.80
N ASP A 264 2.66 -10.36 -14.70
CA ASP A 264 1.34 -10.97 -14.57
C ASP A 264 0.63 -10.52 -13.28
N PHE A 265 1.36 -10.50 -12.16
CA PHE A 265 0.84 -10.06 -10.86
C PHE A 265 0.36 -8.60 -10.89
N LEU A 266 1.19 -7.68 -11.40
CA LEU A 266 0.82 -6.26 -11.48
C LEU A 266 -0.37 -6.04 -12.42
N LYS A 267 -0.41 -6.71 -13.57
CA LYS A 267 -1.55 -6.65 -14.49
C LYS A 267 -2.83 -7.22 -13.87
N TYR A 268 -2.72 -8.33 -13.13
CA TYR A 268 -3.85 -8.89 -12.40
C TYR A 268 -4.42 -7.89 -11.37
N LEU A 269 -3.56 -7.27 -10.57
CA LEU A 269 -3.99 -6.30 -9.55
C LEU A 269 -4.69 -5.07 -10.16
N ILE A 270 -4.14 -4.54 -11.25
CA ILE A 270 -4.74 -3.38 -11.95
C ILE A 270 -6.10 -3.76 -12.55
N ARG A 271 -6.20 -4.93 -13.18
CA ARG A 271 -7.46 -5.44 -13.72
C ARG A 271 -8.49 -5.63 -12.61
N TYR A 272 -8.09 -6.23 -11.49
CA TYR A 272 -8.95 -6.42 -10.34
C TYR A 272 -9.49 -5.10 -9.78
N ALA A 273 -8.64 -4.06 -9.70
CA ALA A 273 -9.06 -2.72 -9.28
C ALA A 273 -10.11 -2.13 -10.22
N LEU A 274 -9.87 -2.17 -11.54
CA LEU A 274 -10.80 -1.63 -12.55
C LEU A 274 -12.16 -2.34 -12.55
N GLU A 275 -12.17 -3.65 -12.29
CA GLU A 275 -13.39 -4.46 -12.27
C GLU A 275 -14.17 -4.33 -10.95
N ASN A 276 -13.49 -4.28 -9.81
CA ASN A 276 -14.10 -4.39 -8.49
C ASN A 276 -14.19 -3.07 -7.71
N CYS A 277 -13.45 -2.03 -8.12
CA CYS A 277 -13.45 -0.73 -7.45
C CYS A 277 -13.87 0.43 -8.39
N ARG A 278 -14.70 0.14 -9.39
CA ARG A 278 -14.99 1.06 -10.48
C ARG A 278 -15.49 2.42 -10.00
N GLU A 279 -16.50 2.44 -9.13
CA GLU A 279 -17.09 3.71 -8.63
C GLU A 279 -16.07 4.54 -7.85
N ASP A 280 -15.26 3.89 -7.03
CA ASP A 280 -14.20 4.55 -6.27
C ASP A 280 -13.10 5.08 -7.20
N LEU A 281 -12.70 4.32 -8.21
CA LEU A 281 -11.71 4.76 -9.21
C LEU A 281 -12.23 5.90 -10.10
N GLU A 282 -13.48 5.87 -10.52
CA GLU A 282 -14.12 6.97 -11.27
C GLU A 282 -14.17 8.25 -10.42
N PHE A 283 -14.46 8.12 -9.11
CA PHE A 283 -14.40 9.23 -8.18
C PHE A 283 -12.97 9.77 -8.04
N MET A 284 -11.97 8.91 -7.83
CA MET A 284 -10.57 9.31 -7.71
C MET A 284 -10.06 9.96 -9.01
N ASN A 285 -10.42 9.38 -10.16
CA ASN A 285 -10.07 9.93 -11.48
C ASN A 285 -10.65 11.34 -11.69
N LYS A 286 -11.88 11.57 -11.26
CA LYS A 286 -12.54 12.87 -11.39
C LYS A 286 -12.00 13.93 -10.43
N MET A 287 -11.67 13.54 -9.20
CA MET A 287 -11.38 14.49 -8.12
C MET A 287 -9.89 14.77 -7.92
N TRP A 288 -9.02 13.79 -8.21
CA TRP A 288 -7.62 13.84 -7.85
C TRP A 288 -6.65 13.69 -9.02
N ASP A 289 -6.93 12.79 -9.95
CA ASP A 289 -6.03 12.51 -11.08
C ASP A 289 -6.83 12.10 -12.31
N ASN A 290 -7.20 13.06 -13.15
CA ASN A 290 -8.03 12.85 -14.35
C ASN A 290 -7.39 11.96 -15.44
N GLY A 291 -6.11 11.59 -15.30
CA GLY A 291 -5.42 10.58 -16.11
C GLY A 291 -5.31 9.20 -15.46
N LEU A 292 -5.93 8.97 -14.29
CA LEU A 292 -5.76 7.73 -13.53
C LEU A 292 -6.20 6.49 -14.32
N ILE A 293 -7.43 6.46 -14.80
CA ILE A 293 -7.99 5.29 -15.51
C ILE A 293 -7.23 5.04 -16.82
N GLU A 294 -6.86 6.09 -17.55
CA GLU A 294 -6.04 5.97 -18.77
C GLU A 294 -4.68 5.33 -18.46
N ARG A 295 -4.01 5.78 -17.38
CA ARG A 295 -2.72 5.24 -16.94
C ARG A 295 -2.82 3.78 -16.49
N LEU A 296 -3.87 3.38 -15.78
CA LEU A 296 -4.10 1.99 -15.42
C LEU A 296 -4.27 1.11 -16.68
N ASN A 297 -5.05 1.54 -17.65
CA ASN A 297 -5.22 0.85 -18.92
C ASN A 297 -3.93 0.84 -19.76
N PHE A 298 -3.13 1.90 -19.70
CA PHE A 298 -1.83 1.94 -20.36
C PHE A 298 -0.94 0.77 -19.88
N VAL A 299 -0.85 0.53 -18.57
CA VAL A 299 -0.06 -0.59 -18.05
C VAL A 299 -0.63 -1.95 -18.46
N LEU A 300 -1.97 -2.11 -18.46
CA LEU A 300 -2.61 -3.37 -18.85
C LEU A 300 -2.37 -3.73 -20.33
N ASN A 301 -2.35 -2.74 -21.20
CA ASN A 301 -2.37 -2.93 -22.66
C ASN A 301 -0.97 -3.04 -23.27
N HIS A 302 0.09 -2.88 -22.48
CA HIS A 302 1.46 -2.99 -22.97
C HIS A 302 2.19 -4.18 -22.32
N GLU A 303 3.02 -4.87 -23.11
CA GLU A 303 4.05 -5.76 -22.57
C GLU A 303 5.15 -4.91 -21.94
N PHE A 304 5.71 -5.37 -20.85
CA PHE A 304 6.80 -4.66 -20.17
C PHE A 304 8.11 -4.87 -20.92
N LYS A 305 8.77 -3.78 -21.26
CA LYS A 305 10.08 -3.82 -21.94
C LYS A 305 11.15 -4.34 -20.99
N ARG A 306 11.84 -5.44 -21.34
CA ARG A 306 13.05 -5.88 -20.65
C ARG A 306 14.21 -5.03 -21.16
N LEU A 307 14.92 -4.38 -20.27
CA LEU A 307 16.01 -3.45 -20.58
C LEU A 307 17.22 -3.74 -19.68
N ASP A 308 18.38 -3.90 -20.29
CA ASP A 308 19.63 -3.99 -19.53
C ASP A 308 20.00 -2.62 -18.94
N TYR A 309 20.52 -2.60 -17.70
CA TYR A 309 20.92 -1.36 -17.02
C TYR A 309 21.95 -0.58 -17.85
N THR A 310 22.91 -1.27 -18.46
CA THR A 310 23.95 -0.64 -19.28
C THR A 310 23.32 0.07 -20.49
N GLU A 311 22.43 -0.61 -21.21
CA GLU A 311 21.66 -0.01 -22.31
C GLU A 311 20.80 1.17 -21.82
N GLY A 312 20.17 1.05 -20.65
CA GLY A 312 19.40 2.12 -20.03
C GLY A 312 20.24 3.38 -19.77
N VAL A 313 21.43 3.23 -19.23
CA VAL A 313 22.37 4.34 -19.00
C VAL A 313 22.78 4.99 -20.33
N GLU A 314 23.05 4.20 -21.37
CA GLU A 314 23.40 4.72 -22.69
C GLU A 314 22.26 5.54 -23.31
N ILE A 315 21.01 5.05 -23.19
CA ILE A 315 19.80 5.77 -23.63
C ILE A 315 19.67 7.11 -22.89
N LEU A 316 19.86 7.11 -21.57
CA LEU A 316 19.78 8.33 -20.75
C LEU A 316 20.82 9.36 -21.18
N LYS A 317 22.07 8.94 -21.37
CA LYS A 317 23.18 9.81 -21.85
C LYS A 317 22.91 10.35 -23.26
N ALA A 318 22.41 9.53 -24.15
CA ALA A 318 22.08 9.92 -25.52
C ALA A 318 20.84 10.81 -25.65
N SER A 319 20.01 10.91 -24.60
CA SER A 319 18.76 11.66 -24.63
C SER A 319 18.91 13.18 -24.85
N GLY A 320 20.08 13.72 -24.57
CA GLY A 320 20.34 15.17 -24.58
C GLY A 320 19.59 15.94 -23.47
N ARG A 321 18.87 15.23 -22.58
CA ARG A 321 18.15 15.84 -21.47
C ARG A 321 19.10 16.16 -20.31
N LYS A 322 18.93 17.30 -19.70
CA LYS A 322 19.64 17.66 -18.48
C LYS A 322 18.87 17.13 -17.28
N PHE A 323 19.40 16.08 -16.67
CA PHE A 323 18.90 15.51 -15.42
C PHE A 323 19.46 16.27 -14.21
N GLU A 324 18.76 16.23 -13.09
CA GLU A 324 19.21 16.81 -11.81
C GLU A 324 20.35 15.96 -11.20
N PHE A 325 20.23 14.63 -11.32
CA PHE A 325 21.21 13.68 -10.81
C PHE A 325 22.05 13.06 -11.93
N PRO A 326 23.30 12.63 -11.63
CA PRO A 326 24.13 11.94 -12.62
C PRO A 326 23.54 10.59 -13.02
N CYS A 327 23.71 10.22 -14.29
CA CYS A 327 23.29 8.93 -14.83
C CYS A 327 24.46 8.12 -15.42
N ASP A 328 25.61 8.17 -14.75
CA ASP A 328 26.77 7.37 -15.14
C ASP A 328 26.62 5.90 -14.76
N TRP A 329 27.33 5.03 -15.48
CA TRP A 329 27.32 3.60 -15.15
C TRP A 329 27.84 3.37 -13.73
N GLY A 330 27.11 2.59 -12.94
CA GLY A 330 27.41 2.37 -11.53
C GLY A 330 26.67 3.30 -10.57
N CYS A 331 25.94 4.30 -11.06
CA CYS A 331 25.07 5.14 -10.25
C CYS A 331 23.72 4.47 -10.01
N ASP A 332 23.14 4.71 -8.83
CA ASP A 332 21.74 4.38 -8.57
C ASP A 332 20.83 5.34 -9.35
N LEU A 333 19.97 4.80 -10.23
CA LEU A 333 19.07 5.60 -11.04
C LEU A 333 17.98 6.22 -10.17
N GLN A 334 17.75 7.52 -10.38
CA GLN A 334 16.72 8.26 -9.64
C GLN A 334 15.41 8.26 -10.42
N SER A 335 14.30 8.56 -9.73
CA SER A 335 12.96 8.56 -10.32
C SER A 335 12.83 9.37 -11.61
N GLU A 336 13.63 10.41 -11.82
CA GLU A 336 13.62 11.17 -13.08
C GLU A 336 14.16 10.37 -14.26
N HIS A 337 15.19 9.52 -14.03
CA HIS A 337 15.75 8.63 -15.02
C HIS A 337 14.78 7.51 -15.39
N GLU A 338 14.20 6.88 -14.38
CA GLU A 338 13.23 5.80 -14.52
C GLU A 338 11.99 6.25 -15.30
N ARG A 339 11.47 7.42 -14.93
CA ARG A 339 10.30 8.01 -15.61
C ARG A 339 10.60 8.39 -17.05
N TYR A 340 11.79 8.90 -17.34
CA TYR A 340 12.19 9.18 -18.71
C TYR A 340 12.16 7.91 -19.57
N LEU A 341 12.73 6.81 -19.09
CA LEU A 341 12.71 5.52 -19.80
C LEU A 341 11.27 5.05 -20.08
N VAL A 342 10.39 5.14 -19.08
CA VAL A 342 9.00 4.67 -19.19
C VAL A 342 8.10 5.60 -20.00
N GLU A 343 8.13 6.91 -19.69
CA GLU A 343 7.13 7.87 -20.18
C GLU A 343 7.52 8.51 -21.53
N GLU A 344 8.81 8.73 -21.76
CA GLU A 344 9.30 9.46 -22.94
C GLU A 344 9.93 8.53 -23.98
N HIS A 345 10.84 7.62 -23.55
CA HIS A 345 11.60 6.80 -24.48
C HIS A 345 10.80 5.58 -24.98
N PHE A 346 10.47 4.63 -24.09
CA PHE A 346 9.80 3.39 -24.49
C PHE A 346 8.28 3.52 -24.58
N LYS A 347 7.68 4.47 -23.87
CA LYS A 347 6.22 4.68 -23.75
C LYS A 347 5.49 3.38 -23.39
N ARG A 348 6.03 2.66 -22.43
CA ARG A 348 5.50 1.42 -21.81
C ARG A 348 6.20 1.14 -20.49
N PRO A 349 5.67 0.29 -19.61
CA PRO A 349 6.40 -0.16 -18.44
C PRO A 349 7.71 -0.83 -18.81
N VAL A 350 8.72 -0.69 -17.96
CA VAL A 350 10.07 -1.23 -18.19
C VAL A 350 10.46 -2.11 -17.02
N ILE A 351 11.08 -3.26 -17.31
CA ILE A 351 11.79 -4.06 -16.31
C ILE A 351 13.29 -3.86 -16.60
N LEU A 352 13.96 -3.15 -15.72
CA LEU A 352 15.38 -2.86 -15.81
C LEU A 352 16.14 -3.95 -15.07
N ILE A 353 17.15 -4.56 -15.72
CA ILE A 353 17.85 -5.74 -15.21
C ILE A 353 19.37 -5.56 -15.25
N ASN A 354 20.10 -6.49 -14.61
CA ASN A 354 21.58 -6.57 -14.65
C ASN A 354 22.27 -5.31 -14.11
N TYR A 355 21.89 -4.92 -12.92
CA TYR A 355 22.48 -3.76 -12.24
C TYR A 355 23.93 -3.99 -11.80
N PRO A 356 24.73 -2.93 -11.67
CA PRO A 356 26.05 -3.02 -11.06
C PRO A 356 25.99 -3.59 -9.64
N LYS A 357 26.85 -4.57 -9.33
CA LYS A 357 26.85 -5.26 -8.02
C LYS A 357 27.08 -4.33 -6.82
N GLN A 358 27.75 -3.19 -7.04
CA GLN A 358 28.12 -2.26 -5.98
C GLN A 358 26.92 -1.52 -5.37
N ILE A 359 25.85 -1.38 -6.14
CA ILE A 359 24.62 -0.66 -5.72
C ILE A 359 23.45 -1.60 -5.37
N LYS A 360 23.70 -2.91 -5.31
CA LYS A 360 22.67 -3.91 -5.02
C LYS A 360 23.07 -4.82 -3.85
N ALA A 361 22.08 -5.43 -3.22
CA ALA A 361 22.20 -6.20 -1.99
C ALA A 361 23.05 -7.49 -2.15
N PHE A 362 23.52 -8.01 -1.03
CA PHE A 362 24.48 -9.12 -0.95
C PHE A 362 23.94 -10.46 -1.48
N TYR A 363 22.65 -10.69 -1.36
CA TYR A 363 21.97 -11.94 -1.70
C TYR A 363 21.70 -12.13 -3.20
N MET A 364 21.94 -11.12 -4.01
CA MET A 364 21.65 -11.17 -5.45
C MET A 364 22.69 -11.97 -6.20
N LYS A 365 22.27 -12.89 -7.06
CA LYS A 365 23.13 -13.72 -7.88
C LYS A 365 23.99 -12.88 -8.83
N GLN A 366 25.30 -13.09 -8.82
CA GLN A 366 26.22 -12.39 -9.73
C GLN A 366 26.14 -12.98 -11.13
N ASN A 367 26.24 -12.13 -12.15
CA ASN A 367 26.44 -12.53 -13.54
C ASN A 367 27.91 -13.01 -13.76
N GLU A 368 28.12 -13.73 -14.86
CA GLU A 368 29.44 -14.25 -15.23
C GLU A 368 30.51 -13.15 -15.50
N ASP A 369 30.05 -11.92 -15.77
CA ASP A 369 30.90 -10.77 -15.97
C ASP A 369 31.63 -10.29 -14.70
N GLY A 370 31.20 -10.78 -13.53
CA GLY A 370 31.70 -10.41 -12.20
C GLY A 370 31.43 -8.96 -11.79
N LYS A 371 30.72 -8.19 -12.59
CA LYS A 371 30.45 -6.75 -12.39
C LYS A 371 28.99 -6.45 -12.10
N THR A 372 28.06 -7.26 -12.63
CA THR A 372 26.64 -7.07 -12.51
C THR A 372 25.97 -8.21 -11.74
N VAL A 373 24.75 -7.98 -11.30
CA VAL A 373 23.90 -8.96 -10.60
C VAL A 373 22.57 -9.14 -11.31
N ARG A 374 21.95 -10.31 -11.18
CA ARG A 374 20.64 -10.66 -11.74
C ARG A 374 19.49 -10.01 -10.96
N ALA A 375 19.59 -8.69 -10.82
CA ALA A 375 18.54 -7.84 -10.25
C ALA A 375 17.51 -7.47 -11.30
N MET A 376 16.31 -7.13 -10.86
CA MET A 376 15.27 -6.52 -11.67
C MET A 376 14.53 -5.44 -10.88
N ASP A 377 14.25 -4.30 -11.52
CA ASP A 377 13.34 -3.29 -11.00
C ASP A 377 12.24 -3.04 -12.05
N VAL A 378 10.98 -3.12 -11.63
CA VAL A 378 9.83 -2.83 -12.51
C VAL A 378 9.49 -1.36 -12.38
N LEU A 379 9.53 -0.64 -13.50
CA LEU A 379 9.35 0.80 -13.57
C LEU A 379 7.99 1.14 -14.18
N PHE A 380 7.22 1.98 -13.48
CA PHE A 380 5.91 2.45 -13.88
C PHE A 380 5.87 3.97 -14.11
N PRO A 381 4.92 4.46 -14.95
CA PRO A 381 4.72 5.90 -15.14
C PRO A 381 4.32 6.58 -13.81
N LYS A 382 4.76 7.80 -13.60
CA LYS A 382 4.57 8.63 -12.39
C LYS A 382 5.24 8.12 -11.10
N ILE A 383 5.39 6.80 -10.96
CA ILE A 383 5.93 6.18 -9.74
C ILE A 383 7.44 5.95 -9.84
N GLY A 384 7.94 5.52 -11.00
CA GLY A 384 9.28 4.93 -11.13
C GLY A 384 9.26 3.48 -10.69
N GLU A 385 10.24 3.04 -9.92
CA GLU A 385 10.29 1.69 -9.37
C GLU A 385 9.06 1.37 -8.52
N ILE A 386 8.35 0.28 -8.88
CA ILE A 386 7.19 -0.26 -8.13
C ILE A 386 7.50 -1.62 -7.52
N ILE A 387 8.34 -2.42 -8.16
CA ILE A 387 8.85 -3.71 -7.68
C ILE A 387 10.38 -3.68 -7.81
N GLY A 388 11.07 -4.13 -6.77
CA GLY A 388 12.48 -4.52 -6.80
C GLY A 388 12.62 -6.01 -6.51
N GLY A 389 13.48 -6.71 -7.26
CA GLY A 389 13.67 -8.14 -7.08
C GLY A 389 14.98 -8.65 -7.67
N SER A 390 15.20 -9.95 -7.55
CA SER A 390 16.38 -10.60 -8.14
C SER A 390 16.25 -12.12 -8.18
N GLU A 391 17.08 -12.76 -8.99
CA GLU A 391 17.50 -14.13 -8.73
C GLU A 391 18.47 -14.11 -7.54
N ARG A 392 18.31 -15.07 -6.64
CA ARG A 392 19.06 -15.17 -5.38
C ARG A 392 20.33 -16.00 -5.59
N GLU A 393 21.40 -15.66 -4.87
CA GLU A 393 22.62 -16.47 -4.92
C GLU A 393 22.39 -17.82 -4.21
N ALA A 394 22.48 -18.89 -4.97
CA ALA A 394 22.25 -20.24 -4.50
C ALA A 394 23.54 -20.99 -4.13
N ASP A 395 24.69 -20.44 -4.51
CA ASP A 395 26.01 -21.00 -4.23
C ASP A 395 26.53 -20.45 -2.89
N TYR A 396 26.88 -21.37 -1.98
CA TYR A 396 27.37 -21.02 -0.64
C TYR A 396 28.65 -20.21 -0.68
N GLU A 397 29.65 -20.62 -1.48
CA GLU A 397 30.97 -19.96 -1.50
C GLU A 397 30.87 -18.54 -2.05
N LYS A 398 30.05 -18.36 -3.09
CA LYS A 398 29.80 -17.03 -3.68
C LYS A 398 29.08 -16.12 -2.73
N LEU A 399 28.04 -16.63 -2.05
CA LEU A 399 27.26 -15.85 -1.10
C LEU A 399 28.09 -15.45 0.13
N SER A 400 28.85 -16.40 0.71
CA SER A 400 29.75 -16.13 1.84
C SER A 400 30.83 -15.11 1.47
N ALA A 401 31.45 -15.27 0.28
CA ALA A 401 32.43 -14.31 -0.22
C ALA A 401 31.85 -12.90 -0.34
N ARG A 402 30.61 -12.77 -0.80
CA ARG A 402 29.92 -11.48 -0.91
C ARG A 402 29.59 -10.86 0.45
N VAL A 403 29.16 -11.66 1.43
CA VAL A 403 28.95 -11.21 2.82
C VAL A 403 30.26 -10.64 3.40
N HIS A 404 31.38 -11.32 3.19
CA HIS A 404 32.69 -10.84 3.63
C HIS A 404 33.15 -9.59 2.87
N GLU A 405 32.97 -9.52 1.54
CA GLU A 405 33.27 -8.34 0.72
C GLU A 405 32.59 -7.07 1.25
N LEU A 406 31.36 -7.20 1.74
CA LEU A 406 30.56 -6.10 2.28
C LEU A 406 30.81 -5.85 3.78
N GLY A 407 31.68 -6.62 4.43
CA GLY A 407 31.98 -6.48 5.85
C GLY A 407 30.80 -6.84 6.77
N MET A 408 29.85 -7.63 6.30
CA MET A 408 28.70 -8.06 7.08
C MET A 408 29.08 -9.16 8.08
N ASN A 409 28.29 -9.28 9.15
CA ASN A 409 28.55 -10.27 10.20
C ASN A 409 27.95 -11.64 9.83
N GLU A 410 28.80 -12.54 9.36
CA GLU A 410 28.38 -13.91 8.99
C GLU A 410 27.70 -14.66 10.14
N LYS A 411 28.07 -14.38 11.40
CA LYS A 411 27.43 -15.01 12.58
C LYS A 411 25.97 -14.63 12.78
N GLU A 412 25.53 -13.53 12.23
CA GLU A 412 24.13 -13.12 12.27
C GLU A 412 23.32 -13.75 11.12
N LEU A 413 24.02 -14.16 10.04
CA LEU A 413 23.46 -14.75 8.84
C LEU A 413 23.71 -16.26 8.72
N TRP A 414 24.26 -16.92 9.76
CA TRP A 414 24.67 -18.32 9.69
C TRP A 414 23.56 -19.27 9.21
N TRP A 415 22.35 -19.08 9.71
CA TRP A 415 21.17 -19.87 9.38
C TRP A 415 20.72 -19.66 7.91
N TYR A 416 20.89 -18.47 7.38
CA TYR A 416 20.60 -18.14 5.99
C TYR A 416 21.65 -18.75 5.06
N LEU A 417 22.93 -18.65 5.41
CA LEU A 417 24.04 -19.26 4.67
C LEU A 417 23.96 -20.80 4.67
N ASP A 418 23.54 -21.42 5.78
CA ASP A 418 23.41 -22.87 5.89
C ASP A 418 22.40 -23.46 4.90
N THR A 419 21.38 -22.71 4.51
CA THR A 419 20.42 -23.19 3.49
C THR A 419 21.07 -23.44 2.14
N ARG A 420 22.21 -22.81 1.87
CA ARG A 420 22.99 -23.03 0.64
C ARG A 420 23.86 -24.29 0.71
N ARG A 421 24.07 -24.83 1.90
CA ARG A 421 24.81 -26.09 2.11
C ARG A 421 23.90 -27.32 2.01
N TRP A 422 22.60 -27.16 2.27
CA TRP A 422 21.67 -28.27 2.46
C TRP A 422 20.62 -28.35 1.36
N GLY A 423 21.00 -28.70 0.15
CA GLY A 423 20.09 -28.86 -0.96
C GLY A 423 19.56 -27.54 -1.51
N SER A 424 20.45 -26.58 -1.70
CA SER A 424 20.16 -25.32 -2.36
C SER A 424 19.63 -25.54 -3.79
N ALA A 425 18.76 -24.64 -4.22
CA ALA A 425 18.21 -24.61 -5.56
C ALA A 425 18.24 -23.19 -6.13
N PRO A 426 18.22 -23.01 -7.47
CA PRO A 426 17.92 -21.72 -8.06
C PRO A 426 16.60 -21.21 -7.50
N HIS A 427 16.55 -19.95 -7.09
CA HIS A 427 15.34 -19.32 -6.57
C HIS A 427 15.39 -17.81 -6.80
N SER A 428 14.22 -17.23 -6.89
CA SER A 428 14.03 -15.81 -7.20
C SER A 428 12.89 -15.24 -6.36
N GLY A 429 12.87 -13.92 -6.22
CA GLY A 429 11.80 -13.24 -5.54
C GLY A 429 11.83 -11.75 -5.80
N PHE A 430 10.78 -11.07 -5.35
CA PHE A 430 10.69 -9.62 -5.45
C PHE A 430 9.91 -9.02 -4.29
N GLY A 431 10.07 -7.72 -4.06
CA GLY A 431 9.30 -6.94 -3.10
C GLY A 431 8.42 -5.90 -3.81
N LEU A 432 7.13 -5.87 -3.44
CA LEU A 432 6.18 -4.83 -3.82
C LEU A 432 5.73 -4.08 -2.57
N GLY A 433 6.03 -2.79 -2.48
CA GLY A 433 5.47 -1.94 -1.43
C GLY A 433 3.97 -1.71 -1.64
N PHE A 434 3.15 -2.13 -0.67
CA PHE A 434 1.69 -2.05 -0.80
C PHE A 434 1.20 -0.60 -0.93
N GLU A 435 1.74 0.30 -0.14
CA GLU A 435 1.40 1.73 -0.22
C GLU A 435 1.85 2.36 -1.54
N ARG A 436 2.95 1.90 -2.13
CA ARG A 436 3.41 2.35 -3.45
C ARG A 436 2.45 1.89 -4.56
N LEU A 437 1.97 0.65 -4.49
CA LEU A 437 0.89 0.16 -5.35
C LEU A 437 -0.38 1.02 -5.21
N LEU A 438 -0.77 1.35 -3.98
CA LEU A 438 -1.95 2.17 -3.73
C LEU A 438 -1.81 3.59 -4.24
N LEU A 439 -0.63 4.22 -4.16
CA LEU A 439 -0.37 5.51 -4.83
C LEU A 439 -0.67 5.41 -6.32
N PHE A 440 -0.20 4.34 -6.96
CA PHE A 440 -0.40 4.13 -8.40
C PHE A 440 -1.88 3.93 -8.74
N VAL A 441 -2.57 3.05 -8.01
CA VAL A 441 -3.97 2.67 -8.27
C VAL A 441 -4.96 3.77 -7.89
N THR A 442 -4.66 4.61 -6.89
CA THR A 442 -5.55 5.69 -6.46
C THR A 442 -5.26 7.05 -7.09
N GLY A 443 -4.08 7.22 -7.69
CA GLY A 443 -3.63 8.50 -8.22
C GLY A 443 -3.20 9.52 -7.17
N MET A 444 -3.08 9.11 -5.90
CA MET A 444 -2.64 10.01 -4.82
C MET A 444 -1.16 10.36 -4.94
N GLY A 445 -0.81 11.58 -4.54
CA GLY A 445 0.55 12.10 -4.65
C GLY A 445 1.42 11.93 -3.40
N ASN A 446 0.85 11.46 -2.28
CA ASN A 446 1.57 11.32 -1.02
C ASN A 446 1.20 10.01 -0.32
N ILE A 447 2.21 9.23 0.02
CA ILE A 447 2.07 7.89 0.62
C ILE A 447 1.32 7.92 1.97
N ARG A 448 1.36 9.06 2.70
CA ARG A 448 0.61 9.24 3.96
C ARG A 448 -0.90 9.22 3.77
N ASP A 449 -1.36 9.38 2.54
CA ASP A 449 -2.79 9.44 2.22
C ASP A 449 -3.38 8.09 1.79
N VAL A 450 -2.55 7.06 1.67
CA VAL A 450 -3.00 5.71 1.28
C VAL A 450 -2.87 4.66 2.40
N ILE A 451 -2.41 5.08 3.57
CA ILE A 451 -2.35 4.28 4.80
C ILE A 451 -3.26 4.91 5.86
N PRO A 452 -3.99 4.13 6.69
CA PRO A 452 -4.92 4.70 7.69
C PRO A 452 -4.27 5.66 8.67
N PHE A 453 -3.17 5.26 9.30
CA PHE A 453 -2.43 6.01 10.30
C PHE A 453 -0.95 6.03 9.96
N PRO A 454 -0.46 7.05 9.22
CA PRO A 454 0.93 7.11 8.77
C PRO A 454 1.90 7.26 9.94
N ARG A 455 3.04 6.55 9.84
CA ARG A 455 4.20 6.70 10.73
C ARG A 455 5.32 7.37 9.96
N THR A 456 5.75 8.55 10.41
CA THR A 456 6.84 9.32 9.79
C THR A 456 7.69 9.97 10.88
N PRO A 457 8.90 10.46 10.56
CA PRO A 457 9.70 11.17 11.55
C PRO A 457 8.88 12.26 12.27
N LYS A 458 8.90 12.23 13.60
CA LYS A 458 8.19 13.13 14.52
C LYS A 458 6.65 13.10 14.42
N ASN A 459 6.07 12.07 13.78
CA ASN A 459 4.61 11.93 13.71
C ASN A 459 4.18 10.45 13.85
N ALA A 460 3.54 10.14 14.97
CA ALA A 460 2.93 8.85 15.29
C ALA A 460 1.75 9.04 16.27
N GLU A 461 0.94 10.09 16.04
CA GLU A 461 -0.06 10.59 17.01
C GLU A 461 -1.21 9.59 17.27
N PHE A 462 -1.57 8.76 16.32
CA PHE A 462 -2.71 7.82 16.44
C PHE A 462 -2.27 6.38 16.57
#